data_1f6a625dc424e7f8789a1be5d98eccfa
#
_entry.id   1f6a625dc424e7f8789a1be5d98eccfa
#
_cell.length_a   1.000
_cell.length_b   1.000
_cell.length_c   1.000
_cell.angle_alpha   90.00
_cell.angle_beta   90.00
_cell.angle_gamma   90.00
#
_symmetry.space_group_name_H-M   'P 1'
#
loop_
_entity.id
_entity.type
_entity.pdbx_description
1 polymer ?
#
loop_
_entity_poly.entity_id
_entity_poly.type
_entity_poly.pdbx_seq_one_letter_code
_entity_poly.pdbx_strand_id
1 'polypeptide(L)'
;LSKSLKPLPIPKVKDGVTYDAFTDPEMRYRQRYADLVVNPHVKEVFVKRTKLFNAMRSFFNGAGYFEVETPVLQPIPGGAAARPFITHHNSLDIPLYMRIANEL
;
A
#
# COMPACT_ATOMS: atom_id res chain seq x y z
N LEU A 1 20.46 0.57 26.08
CA LEU A 1 20.55 1.10 24.71
C LEU A 1 21.34 0.12 23.87
N SER A 2 20.71 -0.52 22.86
CA SER A 2 21.41 -1.37 21.89
C SER A 2 21.96 -0.51 20.75
N LYS A 3 23.16 -0.82 20.28
CA LYS A 3 23.71 -0.20 19.07
C LYS A 3 23.08 -0.83 17.84
N SER A 4 22.69 0.00 16.86
CA SER A 4 22.28 -0.49 15.56
C SER A 4 23.48 -1.14 14.83
N LEU A 5 23.27 -2.33 14.28
CA LEU A 5 24.27 -3.03 13.46
C LEU A 5 24.48 -2.36 12.10
N LYS A 6 23.46 -1.65 11.61
CA LYS A 6 23.52 -0.91 10.35
C LYS A 6 23.08 0.53 10.60
N PRO A 7 23.86 1.53 10.20
CA PRO A 7 23.48 2.92 10.26
C PRO A 7 22.35 3.19 9.25
N LEU A 8 21.59 4.28 9.48
CA LEU A 8 20.68 4.78 8.47
C LEU A 8 21.47 5.22 7.21
N PRO A 9 20.94 4.99 6.00
CA PRO A 9 21.58 5.39 4.74
C PRO A 9 21.43 6.91 4.53
N ILE A 10 22.15 7.70 5.32
CA ILE A 10 22.16 9.16 5.23
C ILE A 10 23.18 9.59 4.19
N PRO A 11 22.79 10.42 3.19
CA PRO A 11 23.72 10.92 2.18
C PRO A 11 24.93 11.63 2.80
N LYS A 12 26.11 11.31 2.31
CA LYS A 12 27.37 11.97 2.66
C LYS A 12 27.95 12.62 1.41
N VAL A 13 28.35 13.86 1.52
CA VAL A 13 29.04 14.56 0.42
C VAL A 13 30.51 14.63 0.74
N LYS A 14 31.35 14.12 -0.17
CA LYS A 14 32.79 14.21 -0.12
C LYS A 14 33.30 14.58 -1.51
N ASP A 15 34.13 15.62 -1.60
CA ASP A 15 34.73 16.12 -2.85
C ASP A 15 33.72 16.37 -3.97
N GLY A 16 32.50 16.88 -3.59
CA GLY A 16 31.40 17.17 -4.53
C GLY A 16 30.62 15.93 -4.99
N VAL A 17 30.99 14.74 -4.53
CA VAL A 17 30.28 13.49 -4.84
C VAL A 17 29.41 13.07 -3.66
N THR A 18 28.17 12.72 -3.96
CA THR A 18 27.21 12.21 -2.95
C THR A 18 27.30 10.69 -2.87
N TYR A 19 27.60 10.19 -1.67
CA TYR A 19 27.65 8.77 -1.35
C TYR A 19 26.47 8.40 -0.45
N ASP A 20 26.12 7.11 -0.42
CA ASP A 20 25.07 6.56 0.44
C ASP A 20 23.69 7.22 0.25
N ALA A 21 23.45 7.84 -0.90
CA ALA A 21 22.13 8.36 -1.21
C ALA A 21 21.14 7.21 -1.35
N PHE A 22 20.11 7.17 -0.50
CA PHE A 22 19.05 6.17 -0.53
C PHE A 22 18.04 6.49 -1.64
N THR A 23 18.46 6.30 -2.90
CA THR A 23 17.72 6.72 -4.10
C THR A 23 17.20 5.56 -4.94
N ASP A 24 17.77 4.35 -4.77
CA ASP A 24 17.32 3.17 -5.51
C ASP A 24 15.84 2.85 -5.20
N PRO A 25 14.93 2.82 -6.20
CA PRO A 25 13.51 2.60 -5.98
C PRO A 25 13.19 1.25 -5.31
N GLU A 26 13.89 0.19 -5.70
CA GLU A 26 13.68 -1.16 -5.14
C GLU A 26 13.99 -1.18 -3.64
N MET A 27 15.12 -0.63 -3.25
CA MET A 27 15.52 -0.55 -1.85
C MET A 27 14.59 0.36 -1.04
N ARG A 28 14.15 1.48 -1.60
CA ARG A 28 13.19 2.40 -0.97
C ARG A 28 11.84 1.74 -0.72
N TYR A 29 11.34 0.94 -1.65
CA TYR A 29 10.08 0.22 -1.48
C TYR A 29 10.19 -0.93 -0.48
N ARG A 30 11.30 -1.65 -0.48
CA ARG A 30 11.53 -2.74 0.48
C ARG A 30 11.79 -2.27 1.90
N GLN A 31 12.40 -1.10 2.06
CA GLN A 31 12.73 -0.50 3.35
C GLN A 31 12.01 0.84 3.53
N ARG A 32 10.68 0.84 3.42
CA ARG A 32 9.87 2.05 3.50
C ARG A 32 10.09 2.84 4.79
N TYR A 33 10.33 2.19 5.90
CA TYR A 33 10.65 2.81 7.18
C TYR A 33 11.93 3.65 7.11
N ALA A 34 12.95 3.17 6.42
CA ALA A 34 14.20 3.92 6.23
C ALA A 34 14.00 5.10 5.25
N ASP A 35 13.25 4.87 4.16
CA ASP A 35 12.91 5.90 3.17
C ASP A 35 12.15 7.07 3.81
N LEU A 36 11.21 6.81 4.70
CA LEU A 36 10.45 7.86 5.41
C LEU A 36 11.33 8.71 6.35
N VAL A 37 12.40 8.12 6.89
CA VAL A 37 13.34 8.84 7.77
C VAL A 37 14.33 9.66 6.97
N VAL A 38 14.91 9.06 5.91
CA VAL A 38 16.01 9.65 5.13
C VAL A 38 15.49 10.64 4.08
N ASN A 39 14.32 10.39 3.52
CA ASN A 39 13.69 11.20 2.49
C ASN A 39 12.39 11.85 3.01
N PRO A 40 12.44 12.97 3.74
CA PRO A 40 11.27 13.58 4.39
C PRO A 40 10.12 13.90 3.45
N HIS A 41 10.41 14.25 2.18
CA HIS A 41 9.41 14.53 1.16
C HIS A 41 8.49 13.33 0.85
N VAL A 42 8.96 12.10 1.10
CA VAL A 42 8.16 10.88 0.91
C VAL A 42 6.97 10.86 1.86
N LYS A 43 7.14 11.33 3.10
CA LYS A 43 6.06 11.45 4.08
C LYS A 43 4.92 12.35 3.58
N GLU A 44 5.26 13.43 2.86
CA GLU A 44 4.25 14.34 2.30
C GLU A 44 3.33 13.65 1.30
N VAL A 45 3.84 12.69 0.53
CA VAL A 45 3.03 11.90 -0.41
C VAL A 45 1.95 11.12 0.35
N PHE A 46 2.30 10.47 1.46
CA PHE A 46 1.34 9.73 2.28
C PHE A 46 0.34 10.65 2.97
N VAL A 47 0.76 11.83 3.43
CA VAL A 47 -0.15 12.83 3.99
C VAL A 47 -1.13 13.32 2.92
N LYS A 48 -0.65 13.63 1.71
CA LYS A 48 -1.51 14.03 0.58
C LYS A 48 -2.50 12.93 0.21
N ARG A 49 -2.04 11.68 0.15
CA ARG A 49 -2.90 10.52 -0.10
C ARG A 49 -4.03 10.40 0.94
N THR A 50 -3.69 10.51 2.23
CA THR A 50 -4.69 10.46 3.31
C THR A 50 -5.72 11.59 3.17
N LYS A 51 -5.27 12.82 2.88
CA LYS A 51 -6.17 13.96 2.65
C LYS A 51 -7.09 13.72 1.46
N LEU A 52 -6.58 13.14 0.36
CA LEU A 52 -7.37 12.81 -0.82
C LEU A 52 -8.50 11.83 -0.48
N PHE A 53 -8.17 10.71 0.19
CA PHE A 53 -9.19 9.72 0.58
C PHE A 53 -10.23 10.30 1.54
N ASN A 54 -9.80 11.13 2.50
CA ASN A 54 -10.74 11.78 3.41
C ASN A 54 -11.67 12.77 2.67
N ALA A 55 -11.15 13.51 1.71
CA ALA A 55 -11.95 14.41 0.89
C ALA A 55 -12.97 13.65 0.03
N MET A 56 -12.57 12.52 -0.59
CA MET A 56 -13.47 11.65 -1.34
C MET A 56 -14.59 11.10 -0.44
N ARG A 57 -14.25 10.57 0.73
CA ARG A 57 -15.25 10.07 1.70
C ARG A 57 -16.21 11.17 2.14
N SER A 58 -15.69 12.33 2.47
CA SER A 58 -16.52 13.49 2.87
C SER A 58 -17.49 13.91 1.75
N PHE A 59 -17.02 13.92 0.52
CA PHE A 59 -17.84 14.26 -0.64
C PHE A 59 -18.99 13.25 -0.84
N PHE A 60 -18.67 11.96 -0.89
CA PHE A 60 -19.69 10.94 -1.11
C PHE A 60 -20.66 10.82 0.06
N ASN A 61 -20.18 10.88 1.30
CA ASN A 61 -21.05 10.88 2.48
C ASN A 61 -21.96 12.11 2.50
N GLY A 62 -21.46 13.27 2.14
CA GLY A 62 -22.26 14.51 2.01
C GLY A 62 -23.32 14.43 0.90
N ALA A 63 -23.08 13.63 -0.14
CA ALA A 63 -24.04 13.36 -1.21
C ALA A 63 -25.02 12.23 -0.89
N GLY A 64 -24.98 11.64 0.31
CA GLY A 64 -25.88 10.59 0.76
C GLY A 64 -25.48 9.17 0.37
N TYR A 65 -24.24 8.96 -0.09
CA TYR A 65 -23.72 7.62 -0.34
C TYR A 65 -23.18 6.98 0.95
N PHE A 66 -23.27 5.67 1.02
CA PHE A 66 -22.67 4.87 2.10
C PHE A 66 -21.41 4.16 1.62
N GLU A 67 -20.34 4.22 2.43
CA GLU A 67 -19.16 3.39 2.20
C GLU A 67 -19.47 1.97 2.68
N VAL A 68 -19.29 0.99 1.80
CA VAL A 68 -19.52 -0.44 2.09
C VAL A 68 -18.31 -1.26 1.72
N GLU A 69 -18.14 -2.37 2.42
CA GLU A 69 -17.12 -3.37 2.09
C GLU A 69 -17.81 -4.59 1.46
N THR A 70 -17.44 -4.93 0.23
CA THR A 70 -17.92 -6.13 -0.44
C THR A 70 -17.05 -7.34 -0.10
N PRO A 71 -17.58 -8.59 -0.14
CA PRO A 71 -16.81 -9.78 0.18
C PRO A 71 -15.56 -9.91 -0.68
N VAL A 72 -14.41 -10.18 -0.05
CA VAL A 72 -13.14 -10.42 -0.76
C VAL A 72 -13.10 -11.82 -1.35
N LEU A 73 -13.63 -12.81 -0.64
CA LEU A 73 -13.76 -14.19 -1.08
C LEU A 73 -15.21 -14.47 -1.46
N GLN A 74 -15.41 -15.04 -2.62
CA GLN A 74 -16.72 -15.29 -3.20
C GLN A 74 -16.82 -16.74 -3.68
N PRO A 75 -17.97 -17.42 -3.49
CA PRO A 75 -18.18 -18.78 -4.03
C PRO A 75 -18.33 -18.78 -5.55
N ILE A 76 -18.77 -17.66 -6.14
CA ILE A 76 -18.96 -17.49 -7.58
C ILE A 76 -18.24 -16.20 -7.99
N PRO A 77 -17.27 -16.26 -8.92
CA PRO A 77 -16.62 -15.06 -9.42
C PRO A 77 -17.58 -14.25 -10.31
N GLY A 78 -17.62 -12.94 -10.10
CA GLY A 78 -18.48 -12.03 -10.85
C GLY A 78 -17.93 -10.61 -10.95
N GLY A 79 -18.65 -9.73 -11.66
CA GLY A 79 -18.36 -8.30 -11.73
C GLY A 79 -17.37 -7.87 -12.82
N ALA A 80 -16.58 -8.78 -13.41
CA ALA A 80 -15.65 -8.47 -14.52
C ALA A 80 -15.24 -9.71 -15.29
N ALA A 81 -14.79 -9.52 -16.53
CA ALA A 81 -14.25 -10.57 -17.40
C ALA A 81 -12.74 -10.74 -17.13
N ALA A 82 -12.37 -11.23 -15.97
CA ALA A 82 -10.99 -11.48 -15.59
C ALA A 82 -10.85 -12.86 -14.93
N ARG A 83 -9.65 -13.44 -15.00
CA ARG A 83 -9.37 -14.72 -14.34
C ARG A 83 -9.12 -14.47 -12.84
N PRO A 84 -9.94 -15.02 -11.92
CA PRO A 84 -9.76 -14.83 -10.48
C PRO A 84 -8.59 -15.64 -9.95
N PHE A 85 -8.06 -15.23 -8.80
CA PHE A 85 -7.27 -16.10 -7.94
C PHE A 85 -8.19 -17.09 -7.24
N ILE A 86 -7.81 -18.36 -7.25
CA ILE A 86 -8.59 -19.44 -6.63
C ILE A 86 -7.89 -19.86 -5.34
N THR A 87 -8.68 -20.04 -4.29
CA THR A 87 -8.24 -20.60 -3.01
C THR A 87 -9.23 -21.65 -2.53
N HIS A 88 -8.93 -22.32 -1.43
CA HIS A 88 -9.77 -23.37 -0.85
C HIS A 88 -10.12 -23.04 0.60
N HIS A 89 -11.39 -23.19 0.95
CA HIS A 89 -11.86 -23.04 2.33
C HIS A 89 -11.83 -24.39 3.02
N ASN A 90 -10.79 -24.66 3.80
CA ASN A 90 -10.53 -25.97 4.38
C ASN A 90 -11.68 -26.51 5.26
N SER A 91 -12.30 -25.66 6.08
CA SER A 91 -13.37 -26.10 7.01
C SER A 91 -14.69 -26.41 6.31
N LEU A 92 -14.97 -25.76 5.18
CA LEU A 92 -16.18 -25.99 4.40
C LEU A 92 -15.96 -26.92 3.21
N ASP A 93 -14.71 -27.23 2.91
CA ASP A 93 -14.27 -28.06 1.78
C ASP A 93 -14.83 -27.56 0.42
N ILE A 94 -14.75 -26.24 0.21
CA ILE A 94 -15.24 -25.60 -1.02
C ILE A 94 -14.17 -24.69 -1.66
N PRO A 95 -14.15 -24.58 -3.01
CA PRO A 95 -13.35 -23.57 -3.67
C PRO A 95 -13.91 -22.18 -3.43
N LEU A 96 -13.03 -21.19 -3.22
CA LEU A 96 -13.38 -19.79 -3.15
C LEU A 96 -12.53 -19.00 -4.15
N TYR A 97 -13.07 -17.90 -4.60
CA TYR A 97 -12.45 -17.02 -5.58
C TYR A 97 -12.23 -15.65 -4.94
N MET A 98 -11.03 -15.10 -5.11
CA MET A 98 -10.81 -13.71 -4.76
C MET A 98 -11.57 -12.82 -5.75
N ARG A 99 -12.25 -11.80 -5.25
CA ARG A 99 -13.01 -10.88 -6.10
C ARG A 99 -12.12 -10.24 -7.16
N ILE A 100 -12.65 -10.13 -8.37
CA ILE A 100 -12.02 -9.46 -9.51
C ILE A 100 -12.54 -8.03 -9.69
N ALA A 101 -13.67 -7.70 -9.07
CA ALA A 101 -14.28 -6.37 -9.04
C ALA A 101 -15.00 -6.15 -7.70
N ASN A 102 -15.28 -4.88 -7.39
CA ASN A 102 -16.07 -4.50 -6.20
C ASN A 102 -17.58 -4.49 -6.47
N GLU A 103 -17.98 -4.70 -7.71
CA GLU A 103 -19.37 -4.82 -8.12
C GLU A 103 -20.02 -6.09 -7.54
N LEU A 104 -21.27 -5.97 -7.17
CA LEU A 104 -22.08 -7.06 -6.62
C LEU A 104 -22.93 -7.71 -7.74
#